data_95c15f5be74f06d4d205e8c49b66bf39
#
_entry.id   95c15f5be74f06d4d205e8c49b66bf39
#
_cell.length_a   1.000
_cell.length_b   1.000
_cell.length_c   1.000
_cell.angle_alpha   90.00
_cell.angle_beta   90.00
_cell.angle_gamma   90.00
#
_symmetry.space_group_name_H-M   'P 1'
#
loop_
_entity.id
_entity.type
_entity.pdbx_description
1 polymer ?
#
loop_
_entity_poly.entity_id
_entity_poly.type
_entity_poly.pdbx_seq_one_letter_code
_entity_poly.pdbx_strand_id
1 'polypeptide(L)' 'MLVSLADKVDNAEAILNDYRNIGDNLWGRFTGGREGTIWYYRGLSEIFSTALPGALARQLALTVSEFPLEQP' A
#
# COMPACT_ATOMS: atom_id res chain seq x y z
N MET A 1 1.19 19.24 -7.82
CA MET A 1 0.49 18.66 -6.69
C MET A 1 1.46 17.82 -5.85
N LEU A 2 1.47 18.04 -4.57
CA LEU A 2 2.32 17.29 -3.68
C LEU A 2 1.61 16.04 -3.21
N VAL A 3 2.31 14.91 -3.30
CA VAL A 3 1.80 13.67 -2.76
C VAL A 3 2.34 13.55 -1.34
N SER A 4 1.45 13.53 -0.37
CA SER A 4 1.85 13.42 1.02
C SER A 4 2.17 11.97 1.37
N LEU A 5 3.38 11.74 1.89
CA LEU A 5 3.74 10.40 2.35
C LEU A 5 2.82 9.96 3.49
N ALA A 6 2.46 10.88 4.38
CA ALA A 6 1.56 10.55 5.48
C ALA A 6 0.20 10.08 4.96
N ASP A 7 -0.33 10.74 3.92
CA ASP A 7 -1.59 10.31 3.32
C ASP A 7 -1.48 8.90 2.75
N LYS A 8 -0.35 8.59 2.13
CA LYS A 8 -0.17 7.27 1.54
C LYS A 8 -0.04 6.19 2.60
N VAL A 9 0.60 6.50 3.71
CA VAL A 9 0.66 5.58 4.84
C VAL A 9 -0.75 5.31 5.36
N ASP A 10 -1.53 6.37 5.57
CA ASP A 10 -2.90 6.20 6.06
C ASP A 10 -3.74 5.38 5.09
N ASN A 11 -3.63 5.65 3.80
CA ASN A 11 -4.38 4.92 2.79
C ASN A 11 -3.99 3.45 2.76
N ALA A 12 -2.68 3.18 2.82
CA ALA A 12 -2.22 1.79 2.80
C ALA A 12 -2.69 1.02 4.02
N GLU A 13 -2.66 1.67 5.19
CA GLU A 13 -3.13 1.03 6.41
C GLU A 13 -4.62 0.78 6.37
N ALA A 14 -5.39 1.71 5.82
CA ALA A 14 -6.83 1.52 5.68
C ALA A 14 -7.13 0.35 4.74
N ILE A 15 -6.40 0.24 3.65
CA ILE A 15 -6.57 -0.86 2.72
C ILE A 15 -6.26 -2.20 3.40
N LEU A 16 -5.15 -2.25 4.13
CA LEU A 16 -4.78 -3.48 4.82
C LEU A 16 -5.82 -3.87 5.86
N ASN A 17 -6.32 -2.89 6.62
CA ASN A 17 -7.33 -3.14 7.62
C ASN A 17 -8.62 -3.65 6.99
N ASP A 18 -9.05 -3.05 5.89
CA ASP A 18 -10.23 -3.50 5.18
C ASP A 18 -10.04 -4.91 4.62
N TYR A 19 -8.84 -5.20 4.13
CA TYR A 19 -8.55 -6.54 3.63
C TYR A 19 -8.69 -7.57 4.75
N ARG A 20 -8.23 -7.25 5.94
CA ARG A 20 -8.34 -8.16 7.07
C ARG A 20 -9.80 -8.39 7.48
N ASN A 21 -10.67 -7.42 7.20
CA ASN A 21 -12.08 -7.51 7.55
C ASN A 21 -12.92 -8.21 6.50
N ILE A 22 -12.71 -7.91 5.22
CA ILE A 22 -13.58 -8.42 4.16
C ILE A 22 -12.86 -9.29 3.15
N GLY A 23 -11.55 -9.45 3.31
CA GLY A 23 -10.78 -10.33 2.43
C GLY A 23 -10.71 -9.82 1.01
N ASP A 24 -10.65 -10.75 0.06
CA ASP A 24 -10.44 -10.40 -1.34
C ASP A 24 -11.59 -9.62 -1.96
N ASN A 25 -12.73 -9.55 -1.31
CA ASN A 25 -13.82 -8.71 -1.80
C ASN A 25 -13.45 -7.25 -1.86
N LEU A 26 -12.45 -6.84 -1.09
CA LEU A 26 -11.95 -5.48 -1.10
C LEU A 26 -11.51 -5.03 -2.49
N TRP A 27 -10.86 -5.93 -3.23
CA TRP A 27 -10.16 -5.54 -4.45
C TRP A 27 -11.09 -5.08 -5.56
N GLY A 28 -12.35 -5.47 -5.49
CA GLY A 28 -13.34 -5.02 -6.47
C GLY A 28 -13.60 -3.53 -6.45
N ARG A 29 -13.20 -2.84 -5.39
CA ARG A 29 -13.36 -1.39 -5.28
C ARG A 29 -12.28 -0.60 -6.01
N PHE A 30 -11.25 -1.27 -6.50
CA PHE A 30 -10.11 -0.60 -7.11
C PHE A 30 -10.04 -0.96 -8.59
N THR A 31 -9.77 0.05 -9.42
CA THR A 31 -9.72 -0.12 -10.87
C THR A 31 -8.72 -1.20 -11.28
N GLY A 32 -7.54 -1.21 -10.69
CA GLY A 32 -6.51 -2.18 -11.03
C GLY A 32 -6.66 -3.52 -10.34
N GLY A 33 -7.65 -3.67 -9.46
CA GLY A 33 -7.83 -4.88 -8.70
C GLY A 33 -6.68 -5.11 -7.74
N ARG A 34 -6.54 -6.36 -7.29
CA ARG A 34 -5.53 -6.71 -6.32
C ARG A 34 -4.13 -6.44 -6.83
N GLU A 35 -3.82 -6.94 -8.01
CA GLU A 35 -2.46 -6.81 -8.54
C GLU A 35 -2.08 -5.36 -8.78
N GLY A 36 -2.98 -4.59 -9.37
CA GLY A 36 -2.70 -3.20 -9.67
C GLY A 36 -2.51 -2.38 -8.40
N THR A 37 -3.35 -2.63 -7.39
CA THR A 37 -3.26 -1.90 -6.13
C THR A 37 -1.97 -2.21 -5.41
N ILE A 38 -1.62 -3.49 -5.31
CA ILE A 38 -0.39 -3.90 -4.63
C ILE A 38 0.84 -3.38 -5.37
N TRP A 39 0.82 -3.47 -6.70
CA TRP A 39 1.92 -2.96 -7.52
C TRP A 39 2.14 -1.48 -7.27
N TYR A 40 1.04 -0.71 -7.24
CA TYR A 40 1.11 0.73 -7.03
C TYR A 40 1.75 1.07 -5.69
N TYR A 41 1.27 0.43 -4.62
CA TYR A 41 1.79 0.74 -3.29
C TYR A 41 3.20 0.23 -3.06
N ARG A 42 3.56 -0.90 -3.68
CA ARG A 42 4.94 -1.37 -3.61
C ARG A 42 5.88 -0.40 -4.31
N GLY A 43 5.46 0.13 -5.47
CA GLY A 43 6.25 1.13 -6.17
C GLY A 43 6.40 2.40 -5.36
N LEU A 44 5.30 2.87 -4.75
CA LEU A 44 5.38 4.04 -3.89
C LEU A 44 6.31 3.83 -2.72
N SER A 45 6.25 2.65 -2.10
CA SER A 45 7.10 2.33 -0.97
C SER A 45 8.57 2.42 -1.36
N GLU A 46 8.93 1.89 -2.52
CA GLU A 46 10.31 1.94 -2.99
C GLU A 46 10.75 3.37 -3.26
N ILE A 47 9.89 4.14 -3.91
CA ILE A 47 10.21 5.54 -4.23
C ILE A 47 10.44 6.34 -2.96
N PHE A 48 9.53 6.23 -1.99
CA PHE A 48 9.67 7.00 -0.77
C PHE A 48 10.83 6.52 0.10
N SER A 49 11.13 5.22 0.07
CA SER A 49 12.27 4.71 0.82
C SER A 49 13.59 5.27 0.30
N THR A 50 13.64 5.58 -0.99
CA THR A 50 14.83 6.16 -1.60
C THR A 50 14.85 7.68 -1.45
N ALA A 51 13.72 8.32 -1.75
CA ALA A 51 13.65 9.79 -1.82
C ALA A 51 13.46 10.44 -0.46
N LEU A 52 12.70 9.81 0.43
CA LEU A 52 12.34 10.38 1.74
C LEU A 52 12.49 9.33 2.83
N PRO A 53 13.70 8.79 3.03
CA PRO A 53 13.88 7.76 4.05
C PRO A 53 13.59 8.31 5.44
N GLY A 54 12.95 7.49 6.27
CA GLY A 54 12.59 7.89 7.63
C GLY A 54 11.47 7.04 8.16
N ALA A 55 10.89 7.50 9.26
CA ALA A 55 9.88 6.72 9.97
C ALA A 55 8.64 6.46 9.12
N LEU A 56 8.15 7.47 8.40
CA LEU A 56 6.95 7.29 7.57
C LEU A 56 7.20 6.35 6.41
N ALA A 57 8.37 6.47 5.76
CA ALA A 57 8.70 5.57 4.66
C ALA A 57 8.80 4.14 5.16
N ARG A 58 9.39 3.94 6.34
CA ARG A 58 9.48 2.62 6.94
C ARG A 58 8.09 2.08 7.26
N GLN A 59 7.21 2.93 7.79
CA GLN A 59 5.86 2.52 8.13
C GLN A 59 5.10 2.09 6.88
N LEU A 60 5.25 2.84 5.79
CA LEU A 60 4.64 2.46 4.53
C LEU A 60 5.17 1.11 4.05
N ALA A 61 6.49 0.92 4.11
CA ALA A 61 7.08 -0.33 3.67
C ALA A 61 6.59 -1.51 4.49
N LEU A 62 6.46 -1.33 5.80
CA LEU A 62 5.97 -2.40 6.66
C LEU A 62 4.52 -2.73 6.35
N THR A 63 3.69 -1.72 6.16
CA THR A 63 2.28 -1.93 5.84
C THR A 63 2.14 -2.65 4.50
N VAL A 64 2.87 -2.21 3.50
CA VAL A 64 2.83 -2.82 2.17
C VAL A 64 3.31 -4.26 2.21
N SER A 65 4.29 -4.57 3.07
CA SER A 65 4.81 -5.92 3.17
C SER A 65 3.77 -6.90 3.70
N GLU A 66 2.72 -6.40 4.37
CA GLU A 66 1.64 -7.24 4.87
C GLU A 66 0.49 -7.40 3.90
N PHE A 67 0.53 -6.71 2.76
CA PHE A 67 -0.46 -6.93 1.72
C PHE A 67 -0.33 -8.36 1.20
N PRO A 68 -1.44 -8.96 0.70
CA PRO A 68 -1.35 -10.32 0.19
C PRO A 68 -0.42 -10.36 -1.02
N LEU A 69 0.55 -11.25 -0.97
CA LEU A 69 1.50 -11.39 -2.05
C LEU A 69 0.91 -12.20 -3.18
N GLU A 70 1.40 -11.90 -4.38
CA GLU A 70 1.04 -12.68 -5.54
C GLU A 70 1.53 -14.10 -5.36
N GLN A 71 0.66 -15.07 -5.57
CA GLN A 71 1.03 -16.47 -5.43
C GLN A 71 1.17 -17.08 -6.81
N PRO A 72 2.30 -17.74 -7.04
CA PRO A 72 2.47 -18.44 -8.33
C PRO A 72 1.47 -19.57 -8.50
#